data_30ea4bd82a35d8cebb48f7440c210eae
#
_entry.id   30ea4bd82a35d8cebb48f7440c210eae
#
_cell.length_a   1.000
_cell.length_b   1.000
_cell.length_c   1.000
_cell.angle_alpha   90.00
_cell.angle_beta   90.00
_cell.angle_gamma   90.00
#
_symmetry.space_group_name_H-M   'P 1'
#
loop_
_entity.id
_entity.type
_entity.pdbx_description
1 polymer ?
#
loop_
_entity_poly.entity_id
_entity_poly.type
_entity_poly.pdbx_seq_one_letter_code
_entity_poly.pdbx_strand_id
1 'polypeptide(L)'
;MSFEVINFFMSKSFKTFLKHTAKDFHNHSVNPPVVRASTIIFKSMNDIRRTQAKNRRDPLGGHFDYGRQGTSTTHILSKILTRLEESYHVFLTPTGFGAVFLAIFSLVRPGDEIL
;
A
#
# COMPACT_ATOMS: atom_id res chain seq x y z
N MET A 1 -16.52 8.37 18.94
CA MET A 1 -15.09 8.71 19.01
C MET A 1 -15.01 10.22 18.79
N SER A 2 -14.58 11.00 19.79
CA SER A 2 -14.67 12.47 19.79
C SER A 2 -13.67 13.07 18.80
N PHE A 3 -14.03 14.19 18.16
CA PHE A 3 -13.19 14.95 17.22
C PHE A 3 -11.85 15.38 17.85
N GLU A 4 -11.78 15.50 19.17
CA GLU A 4 -10.56 15.84 19.91
C GLU A 4 -9.53 14.69 19.94
N VAL A 5 -9.97 13.43 19.96
CA VAL A 5 -9.08 12.27 19.92
C VAL A 5 -8.36 12.18 18.56
N ILE A 6 -9.05 12.52 17.47
CA ILE A 6 -8.44 12.56 16.12
C ILE A 6 -7.37 13.67 16.04
N ASN A 7 -7.59 14.80 16.66
CA ASN A 7 -6.62 15.90 16.67
C ASN A 7 -5.37 15.61 17.54
N PHE A 8 -5.51 14.85 18.61
CA PHE A 8 -4.39 14.44 19.46
C PHE A 8 -3.45 13.46 18.75
N PHE A 9 -3.99 12.50 17.99
CA PHE A 9 -3.17 11.51 17.26
C PHE A 9 -2.51 12.05 15.99
N MET A 10 -2.99 13.15 15.42
CA MET A 10 -2.38 13.73 14.21
C MET A 10 -1.35 14.81 14.57
N SER A 11 -0.13 14.40 14.92
CA SER A 11 1.00 15.32 15.05
C SER A 11 1.21 16.14 13.76
N LYS A 12 1.83 17.34 13.86
CA LYS A 12 2.20 18.13 12.68
C LYS A 12 2.99 17.32 11.65
N SER A 13 3.84 16.39 12.10
CA SER A 13 4.63 15.52 11.25
C SER A 13 3.77 14.55 10.44
N PHE A 14 2.68 14.02 11.01
CA PHE A 14 1.77 13.14 10.31
C PHE A 14 0.93 13.88 9.25
N LYS A 15 0.42 15.07 9.59
CA LYS A 15 -0.27 15.94 8.61
C LYS A 15 0.63 16.32 7.43
N THR A 16 1.90 16.56 7.71
CA THR A 16 2.92 16.84 6.68
C THR A 16 3.20 15.61 5.84
N PHE A 17 3.31 14.44 6.46
CA PHE A 17 3.47 13.16 5.76
C PHE A 17 2.32 12.90 4.78
N LEU A 18 1.06 13.04 5.21
CA LEU A 18 -0.11 12.87 4.33
C LEU A 18 -0.07 13.79 3.11
N LYS A 19 0.32 15.06 3.31
CA LYS A 19 0.42 16.05 2.22
C LYS A 19 1.56 15.77 1.23
N HIS A 20 2.61 15.08 1.66
CA HIS A 20 3.84 14.95 0.89
C HIS A 20 4.17 13.52 0.48
N THR A 21 3.38 12.53 0.88
CA THR A 21 3.60 11.10 0.52
C THR A 21 3.61 10.87 -1.00
N ALA A 22 2.98 11.76 -1.76
CA ALA A 22 2.90 11.64 -3.21
C ALA A 22 4.04 12.32 -3.98
N LYS A 23 4.89 13.12 -3.33
CA LYS A 23 5.91 13.95 -4.02
C LYS A 23 6.94 13.14 -4.80
N ASP A 24 7.24 11.93 -4.34
CA ASP A 24 8.26 11.08 -4.95
C ASP A 24 7.80 10.41 -6.25
N PHE A 25 6.51 10.49 -6.56
CA PHE A 25 5.92 9.74 -7.67
C PHE A 25 5.51 10.61 -8.87
N HIS A 26 5.42 11.93 -8.74
CA HIS A 26 4.80 12.75 -9.80
C HIS A 26 5.30 14.20 -9.85
N ASN A 27 5.36 14.71 -11.07
CA ASN A 27 5.68 16.05 -11.54
C ASN A 27 5.02 17.18 -10.73
N HIS A 28 5.47 17.43 -9.50
CA HIS A 28 5.06 18.56 -8.66
C HIS A 28 3.57 18.65 -8.31
N SER A 29 2.78 17.60 -8.56
CA SER A 29 1.38 17.53 -8.15
C SER A 29 1.27 17.38 -6.63
N VAL A 30 0.34 18.10 -6.02
CA VAL A 30 0.05 17.95 -4.56
C VAL A 30 -0.59 16.60 -4.27
N ASN A 31 -1.46 16.13 -5.17
CA ASN A 31 -2.14 14.86 -5.05
C ASN A 31 -1.50 13.84 -6.02
N PRO A 32 -1.37 12.57 -5.60
CA PRO A 32 -0.93 11.53 -6.51
C PRO A 32 -1.96 11.36 -7.62
N PRO A 33 -1.56 11.21 -8.89
CA PRO A 33 -2.47 10.85 -9.95
C PRO A 33 -3.00 9.43 -9.75
N VAL A 34 -4.21 9.18 -10.24
CA VAL A 34 -4.80 7.85 -10.24
C VAL A 34 -4.21 7.04 -11.40
N VAL A 35 -3.35 6.10 -11.07
CA VAL A 35 -2.73 5.19 -12.05
C VAL A 35 -3.56 3.92 -12.15
N ARG A 36 -4.15 3.69 -13.33
CA ARG A 36 -4.88 2.47 -13.69
C ARG A 36 -4.10 1.76 -14.79
N ALA A 37 -3.44 0.69 -14.44
CA ALA A 37 -2.66 -0.09 -15.39
C ALA A 37 -2.71 -1.57 -15.03
N SER A 38 -2.78 -2.46 -16.04
CA SER A 38 -2.53 -3.89 -15.86
C SER A 38 -1.12 -4.26 -16.34
N THR A 39 -0.72 -3.73 -17.49
CA THR A 39 0.59 -3.99 -18.09
C THR A 39 1.52 -2.81 -17.85
N ILE A 40 2.75 -3.08 -17.45
CA ILE A 40 3.81 -2.10 -17.27
C ILE A 40 4.84 -2.31 -18.37
N ILE A 41 5.14 -1.25 -19.11
CA ILE A 41 6.10 -1.28 -20.22
C ILE A 41 7.48 -0.93 -19.69
N PHE A 42 8.45 -1.79 -19.96
CA PHE A 42 9.85 -1.61 -19.63
C PHE A 42 10.67 -1.26 -20.87
N LYS A 43 11.72 -0.47 -20.68
CA LYS A 43 12.63 -0.10 -21.78
C LYS A 43 13.50 -1.26 -22.25
N SER A 44 13.78 -2.23 -21.38
CA SER A 44 14.63 -3.37 -21.68
C SER A 44 14.29 -4.58 -20.82
N MET A 45 14.72 -5.77 -21.26
CA MET A 45 14.65 -7.00 -20.46
C MET A 45 15.47 -6.91 -19.16
N ASN A 46 16.54 -6.12 -19.16
CA ASN A 46 17.33 -5.90 -17.95
C ASN A 46 16.56 -5.11 -16.90
N ASP A 47 15.73 -4.16 -17.32
CA ASP A 47 14.89 -3.38 -16.38
C ASP A 47 13.82 -4.27 -15.73
N ILE A 48 13.21 -5.19 -16.50
CA ILE A 48 12.30 -6.20 -15.96
C ILE A 48 13.01 -7.04 -14.89
N ARG A 49 14.17 -7.62 -15.24
CA ARG A 49 14.95 -8.47 -14.32
C ARG A 49 15.36 -7.72 -13.04
N ARG A 50 15.76 -6.45 -13.17
CA ARG A 50 16.11 -5.58 -12.03
C ARG A 50 14.89 -5.34 -11.13
N THR A 51 13.74 -5.03 -11.71
CA THR A 51 12.49 -4.79 -10.97
C THR A 51 12.05 -6.06 -10.25
N GLN A 52 12.06 -7.20 -10.92
CA GLN A 52 11.74 -8.49 -10.31
C GLN A 52 12.72 -8.88 -9.19
N ALA A 53 14.00 -8.58 -9.34
CA ALA A 53 14.99 -8.80 -8.29
C ALA A 53 14.73 -7.90 -7.06
N LYS A 54 14.32 -6.64 -7.27
CA LYS A 54 13.90 -5.74 -6.19
C LYS A 54 12.65 -6.27 -5.49
N ASN A 55 11.62 -6.69 -6.24
CA ASN A 55 10.40 -7.28 -5.68
C ASN A 55 10.66 -8.51 -4.81
N ARG A 56 11.61 -9.36 -5.21
CA ARG A 56 11.98 -10.53 -4.38
C ARG A 56 12.67 -10.16 -3.07
N ARG A 57 13.44 -9.07 -3.05
CA ARG A 57 14.16 -8.59 -1.85
C ARG A 57 13.27 -7.77 -0.94
N ASP A 58 12.37 -7.01 -1.53
CA ASP A 58 11.45 -6.11 -0.84
C ASP A 58 10.07 -6.16 -1.52
N PRO A 59 9.26 -7.19 -1.18
CA PRO A 59 7.92 -7.39 -1.78
C PRO A 59 6.95 -6.24 -1.51
N LEU A 60 7.19 -5.45 -0.47
CA LEU A 60 6.32 -4.35 -0.03
C LEU A 60 6.86 -2.98 -0.47
N GLY A 61 8.00 -2.93 -1.13
CA GLY A 61 8.70 -1.70 -1.53
C GLY A 61 8.09 -0.92 -2.70
N GLY A 62 6.98 -1.39 -3.26
CA GLY A 62 6.29 -0.69 -4.36
C GLY A 62 7.01 -0.76 -5.70
N HIS A 63 7.72 -1.84 -5.95
CA HIS A 63 8.37 -2.12 -7.23
C HIS A 63 7.40 -2.92 -8.12
N PHE A 64 6.70 -2.24 -9.01
CA PHE A 64 5.65 -2.88 -9.82
C PHE A 64 6.22 -3.40 -11.14
N ASP A 65 6.02 -4.67 -11.43
CA ASP A 65 6.28 -5.28 -12.73
C ASP A 65 4.98 -5.68 -13.45
N TYR A 66 3.87 -5.74 -12.74
CA TYR A 66 2.55 -5.98 -13.28
C TYR A 66 1.47 -5.31 -12.42
N GLY A 67 0.48 -4.66 -13.04
CA GLY A 67 -0.55 -3.87 -12.37
C GLY A 67 -1.44 -4.66 -11.39
N ARG A 68 -1.55 -6.00 -11.52
CA ARG A 68 -2.25 -6.84 -10.55
C ARG A 68 -1.56 -6.84 -9.17
N GLN A 69 -0.26 -6.66 -9.14
CA GLN A 69 0.50 -6.57 -7.88
C GLN A 69 0.32 -5.21 -7.21
N GLY A 70 -0.25 -4.25 -7.91
CA GLY A 70 -0.50 -2.90 -7.47
C GLY A 70 0.02 -1.86 -8.45
N THR A 71 -0.28 -0.61 -8.13
CA THR A 71 0.20 0.59 -8.83
C THR A 71 0.70 1.59 -7.79
N SER A 72 1.30 2.68 -8.24
CA SER A 72 1.70 3.77 -7.33
C SER A 72 0.52 4.28 -6.48
N THR A 73 -0.69 4.30 -7.03
CA THR A 73 -1.91 4.73 -6.30
C THR A 73 -2.20 3.82 -5.11
N THR A 74 -2.26 2.51 -5.32
CA THR A 74 -2.55 1.54 -4.25
C THR A 74 -1.41 1.50 -3.22
N HIS A 75 -0.17 1.61 -3.66
CA HIS A 75 0.99 1.63 -2.79
C HIS A 75 1.02 2.87 -1.87
N ILE A 76 0.71 4.05 -2.42
CA ILE A 76 0.61 5.29 -1.63
C ILE A 76 -0.48 5.16 -0.57
N LEU A 77 -1.67 4.66 -0.94
CA LEU A 77 -2.76 4.43 0.00
C LEU A 77 -2.36 3.44 1.11
N SER A 78 -1.76 2.31 0.75
CA SER A 78 -1.26 1.33 1.72
C SER A 78 -0.25 1.97 2.68
N LYS A 79 0.70 2.76 2.19
CA LYS A 79 1.67 3.49 3.05
C LYS A 79 1.01 4.47 4.00
N ILE A 80 0.02 5.23 3.53
CA ILE A 80 -0.71 6.18 4.37
C ILE A 80 -1.44 5.44 5.50
N LEU A 81 -2.16 4.37 5.18
CA LEU A 81 -2.89 3.57 6.16
C LEU A 81 -1.94 2.84 7.11
N THR A 82 -0.83 2.28 6.62
CA THR A 82 0.21 1.67 7.46
C THR A 82 0.72 2.66 8.52
N ARG A 83 0.94 3.92 8.13
CA ARG A 83 1.39 4.96 9.06
C ARG A 83 0.28 5.42 10.01
N LEU A 84 -0.97 5.47 9.53
CA LEU A 84 -2.13 5.85 10.35
C LEU A 84 -2.41 4.83 11.44
N GLU A 85 -2.33 3.54 11.10
CA GLU A 85 -2.60 2.41 12.01
C GLU A 85 -1.35 1.98 12.80
N GLU A 86 -0.21 2.67 12.63
CA GLU A 86 1.08 2.32 13.23
C GLU A 86 1.44 0.83 13.05
N SER A 87 1.01 0.27 11.92
CA SER A 87 1.17 -1.15 11.59
C SER A 87 2.43 -1.42 10.78
N TYR A 88 2.80 -2.70 10.65
CA TYR A 88 3.91 -3.11 9.78
C TYR A 88 3.56 -2.91 8.31
N HIS A 89 2.35 -3.30 7.90
CA HIS A 89 1.85 -3.15 6.54
C HIS A 89 0.33 -3.25 6.50
N VAL A 90 -0.29 -2.60 5.49
CA VAL A 90 -1.73 -2.66 5.22
C VAL A 90 -1.97 -3.27 3.85
N PHE A 91 -2.70 -4.38 3.81
CA PHE A 91 -3.17 -5.01 2.58
C PHE A 91 -4.54 -4.45 2.20
N LEU A 92 -4.65 -3.98 0.97
CA LEU A 92 -5.90 -3.46 0.43
C LEU A 92 -6.70 -4.58 -0.21
N THR A 93 -7.97 -4.67 0.13
CA THR A 93 -8.92 -5.62 -0.47
C THR A 93 -10.07 -4.88 -1.15
N PRO A 94 -10.69 -5.44 -2.18
CA PRO A 94 -11.76 -4.77 -2.90
C PRO A 94 -13.08 -4.70 -2.11
N THR A 95 -13.22 -5.48 -1.04
CA THR A 95 -14.44 -5.55 -0.22
C THR A 95 -14.10 -5.73 1.26
N GLY A 96 -14.99 -5.25 2.16
CA GLY A 96 -14.86 -5.50 3.60
C GLY A 96 -14.90 -6.99 3.95
N PHE A 97 -15.77 -7.77 3.30
CA PHE A 97 -15.81 -9.22 3.48
C PHE A 97 -14.49 -9.89 3.07
N GLY A 98 -13.87 -9.43 1.97
CA GLY A 98 -12.54 -9.89 1.56
C GLY A 98 -11.47 -9.59 2.60
N ALA A 99 -11.55 -8.45 3.29
CA ALA A 99 -10.62 -8.11 4.37
C ALA A 99 -10.77 -9.07 5.56
N VAL A 100 -12.00 -9.31 6.01
CA VAL A 100 -12.30 -10.27 7.10
C VAL A 100 -11.83 -11.67 6.72
N PHE A 101 -12.18 -12.13 5.51
CA PHE A 101 -11.75 -13.43 5.01
C PHE A 101 -10.23 -13.57 5.00
N LEU A 102 -9.52 -12.58 4.44
CA LEU A 102 -8.06 -12.59 4.38
C LEU A 102 -7.43 -12.64 5.78
N ALA A 103 -7.94 -11.85 6.72
CA ALA A 103 -7.44 -11.81 8.09
C ALA A 103 -7.58 -13.19 8.77
N ILE A 104 -8.76 -13.80 8.69
CA ILE A 104 -9.00 -15.12 9.28
C ILE A 104 -8.17 -16.19 8.58
N PHE A 105 -8.25 -16.26 7.25
CA PHE A 105 -7.63 -17.32 6.47
C PHE A 105 -6.10 -17.32 6.50
N SER A 106 -5.50 -16.17 6.83
CA SER A 106 -4.04 -16.06 7.00
C SER A 106 -3.53 -16.66 8.30
N LEU A 107 -4.39 -16.85 9.30
CA LEU A 107 -4.04 -17.27 10.65
C LEU A 107 -4.48 -18.70 10.98
N VAL A 108 -5.58 -19.18 10.39
CA VAL A 108 -6.18 -20.46 10.72
C VAL A 108 -5.90 -21.53 9.67
N ARG A 109 -5.87 -22.81 10.11
CA ARG A 109 -5.73 -24.00 9.27
C ARG A 109 -7.00 -24.85 9.37
N PRO A 110 -7.25 -25.74 8.40
CA PRO A 110 -8.34 -26.72 8.53
C PRO A 110 -8.21 -27.52 9.81
N GLY A 111 -9.24 -27.48 10.66
CA GLY A 111 -9.29 -28.14 11.97
C GLY A 111 -9.03 -27.22 13.17
N ASP A 112 -8.62 -25.96 12.93
CA ASP A 112 -8.51 -24.98 14.00
C ASP A 112 -9.89 -24.48 14.44
N GLU A 113 -10.05 -24.18 15.72
CA GLU A 113 -11.24 -23.57 16.28
C GLU A 113 -11.05 -22.06 16.46
N ILE A 114 -12.10 -21.30 16.18
CA ILE A 114 -12.13 -19.84 16.39
C ILE A 114 -13.14 -19.56 17.50
N LEU A 115 -12.66 -18.92 18.56
CA LEU A 115 -13.46 -18.49 19.71
C LEU A 115 -13.81 -17.00 19.61
#